data_47d1d4ecb3b778eb357bd205ebc25c83
#
_entry.id   47d1d4ecb3b778eb357bd205ebc25c83
#
_cell.length_a   1.000
_cell.length_b   1.000
_cell.length_c   1.000
_cell.angle_alpha   90.00
_cell.angle_beta   90.00
_cell.angle_gamma   90.00
#
_symmetry.space_group_name_H-M   'P 1'
#
loop_
_entity.id
_entity.type
_entity.pdbx_description
1 polymer ?
#
loop_
_entity_poly.entity_id
_entity_poly.type
_entity_poly.pdbx_seq_one_letter_code
_entity_poly.pdbx_strand_id
1 'polypeptide(L)'
;MKKVDIKSSRVIFDDFFKIVETYLSYERFDERMSPVVRRLSCERGDSVAAIVFNITSQKVLSVNQFKYPTLEKQPGWIDEVVAGILEAGESSEVAIR
;
A
#
# COMPACT_ATOMS: atom_id res chain seq x y z
N MET A 1 13.66 17.89 -7.31
CA MET A 1 13.35 16.50 -6.97
C MET A 1 14.54 15.85 -6.31
N LYS A 2 14.33 15.10 -5.23
CA LYS A 2 15.42 14.42 -4.54
C LYS A 2 15.94 13.24 -5.33
N LYS A 3 17.22 12.98 -5.20
CA LYS A 3 17.90 11.90 -5.93
C LYS A 3 17.69 10.56 -5.26
N VAL A 4 17.57 9.52 -6.07
CA VAL A 4 17.54 8.13 -5.63
C VAL A 4 18.50 7.32 -6.50
N ASP A 5 19.35 6.54 -5.87
CA ASP A 5 20.33 5.71 -6.57
C ASP A 5 20.05 4.24 -6.21
N ILE A 6 19.51 3.50 -7.18
CA ILE A 6 19.19 2.09 -7.01
C ILE A 6 20.42 1.28 -7.42
N LYS A 7 20.99 0.56 -6.45
CA LYS A 7 22.17 -0.27 -6.68
C LYS A 7 21.81 -1.62 -7.28
N SER A 8 20.78 -2.27 -6.75
CA SER A 8 20.30 -3.55 -7.26
C SER A 8 18.86 -3.79 -6.80
N SER A 9 18.15 -4.61 -7.57
CA SER A 9 16.77 -4.97 -7.26
C SER A 9 16.51 -6.38 -7.77
N ARG A 10 15.83 -7.21 -6.96
CA ARG A 10 15.47 -8.56 -7.36
C ARG A 10 14.19 -9.01 -6.69
N VAL A 11 13.46 -9.90 -7.34
CA VAL A 11 12.29 -10.55 -6.76
C VAL A 11 12.79 -11.71 -5.89
N ILE A 12 12.45 -11.70 -4.60
CA ILE A 12 12.86 -12.74 -3.66
C ILE A 12 11.70 -13.66 -3.25
N PHE A 13 10.48 -13.28 -3.57
CA PHE A 13 9.29 -14.10 -3.36
C PHE A 13 8.29 -13.77 -4.46
N ASP A 14 7.69 -14.80 -5.08
CA ASP A 14 6.75 -14.61 -6.18
C ASP A 14 5.65 -15.66 -6.08
N ASP A 15 4.51 -15.27 -5.53
CA ASP A 15 3.33 -16.13 -5.38
C ASP A 15 2.11 -15.27 -5.57
N PHE A 16 1.14 -15.33 -4.67
CA PHE A 16 -0.05 -14.46 -4.71
C PHE A 16 0.34 -12.98 -4.78
N PHE A 17 1.39 -12.61 -4.08
CA PHE A 17 2.03 -11.31 -4.22
C PHE A 17 3.53 -11.49 -4.38
N LYS A 18 4.22 -10.44 -4.83
CA LYS A 18 5.66 -10.45 -4.99
C LYS A 18 6.33 -9.64 -3.89
N ILE A 19 7.51 -10.08 -3.47
CA ILE A 19 8.38 -9.27 -2.62
C ILE A 19 9.63 -8.95 -3.41
N VAL A 20 9.90 -7.65 -3.57
CA VAL A 20 11.06 -7.13 -4.27
C VAL A 20 12.05 -6.61 -3.24
N GLU A 21 13.28 -7.11 -3.31
CA GLU A 21 14.39 -6.64 -2.47
C GLU A 21 15.21 -5.64 -3.27
N THR A 22 15.41 -4.45 -2.71
CA THR A 22 16.18 -3.39 -3.37
C THR A 22 17.24 -2.85 -2.42
N TYR A 23 18.46 -2.71 -2.92
CA TYR A 23 19.53 -1.98 -2.26
C TYR A 23 19.63 -0.62 -2.92
N LEU A 24 19.48 0.44 -2.15
CA LEU A 24 19.41 1.80 -2.68
C LEU A 24 19.96 2.81 -1.69
N SER A 25 20.25 3.99 -2.22
CA SER A 25 20.62 5.17 -1.47
C SER A 25 19.72 6.31 -1.92
N TYR A 26 19.33 7.19 -1.03
CA TYR A 26 18.45 8.30 -1.36
C TYR A 26 18.97 9.61 -0.78
N GLU A 27 18.56 10.71 -1.38
CA GLU A 27 18.93 12.05 -0.92
C GLU A 27 18.12 12.41 0.32
N ARG A 28 18.81 12.76 1.38
CA ARG A 28 18.21 13.15 2.66
C ARG A 28 17.82 14.63 2.65
N PHE A 29 17.12 15.06 3.68
CA PHE A 29 16.72 16.46 3.81
C PHE A 29 17.92 17.42 3.96
N ASP A 30 19.06 16.93 4.42
CA ASP A 30 20.31 17.71 4.50
C ASP A 30 21.10 17.73 3.20
N GLU A 31 20.50 17.28 2.10
CA GLU A 31 21.07 17.21 0.74
C GLU A 31 22.23 16.21 0.61
N ARG A 32 22.44 15.38 1.61
CA ARG A 32 23.43 14.29 1.55
C ARG A 32 22.74 12.97 1.21
N MET A 33 23.46 12.11 0.51
CA MET A 33 22.96 10.77 0.22
C MET A 33 22.98 9.91 1.47
N SER A 34 21.96 9.07 1.64
CA SER A 34 21.93 8.09 2.72
C SER A 34 23.01 7.01 2.48
N PRO A 35 23.39 6.24 3.52
CA PRO A 35 24.07 4.97 3.29
C PRO A 35 23.23 4.07 2.40
N VAL A 36 23.84 3.06 1.78
CA VAL A 36 23.07 2.04 1.06
C VAL A 36 22.24 1.26 2.06
N VAL A 37 20.94 1.19 1.81
CA VAL A 37 19.99 0.49 2.68
C VAL A 37 19.25 -0.58 1.89
N ARG A 38 18.84 -1.62 2.60
CA ARG A 38 18.02 -2.69 2.03
C ARG A 38 16.56 -2.41 2.34
N ARG A 39 15.71 -2.47 1.32
CA ARG A 39 14.27 -2.28 1.48
C ARG A 39 13.51 -3.39 0.77
N LEU A 40 12.39 -3.75 1.33
CA LEU A 40 11.48 -4.74 0.76
C LEU A 40 10.19 -4.06 0.35
N SER A 41 9.74 -4.35 -0.85
CA SER A 41 8.46 -3.87 -1.37
C SER A 41 7.55 -5.07 -1.60
N CYS A 42 6.34 -5.01 -1.06
CA CYS A 42 5.32 -6.03 -1.29
C CYS A 42 4.42 -5.57 -2.43
N GLU A 43 4.55 -6.21 -3.58
CA GLU A 43 3.78 -5.86 -4.78
C GLU A 43 2.52 -6.70 -4.86
N ARG A 44 1.37 -6.05 -4.78
CA ARG A 44 0.05 -6.65 -4.89
C ARG A 44 -0.82 -5.99 -5.96
N GLY A 45 -0.24 -5.09 -6.75
CA GLY A 45 -0.96 -4.22 -7.65
C GLY A 45 -1.43 -2.95 -6.94
N ASP A 46 -1.95 -2.04 -7.72
CA ASP A 46 -2.44 -0.78 -7.20
C ASP A 46 -3.82 -0.95 -6.58
N SER A 47 -4.12 -0.14 -5.57
CA SER A 47 -5.42 -0.15 -4.90
C SER A 47 -5.99 1.25 -4.81
N VAL A 48 -7.29 1.32 -4.56
CA VAL A 48 -8.00 2.57 -4.30
C VAL A 48 -8.75 2.46 -2.99
N ALA A 49 -8.93 3.60 -2.33
CA ALA A 49 -9.75 3.69 -1.14
C ALA A 49 -10.58 4.96 -1.25
N ALA A 50 -11.74 4.96 -0.61
CA ALA A 50 -12.61 6.12 -0.59
C ALA A 50 -13.23 6.29 0.80
N ILE A 51 -13.37 7.55 1.21
CA ILE A 51 -14.16 7.91 2.38
C ILE A 51 -15.56 8.20 1.87
N VAL A 52 -16.53 7.39 2.30
CA VAL A 52 -17.92 7.53 1.89
C VAL A 52 -18.69 8.25 3.00
N PHE A 53 -19.25 9.41 2.66
CA PHE A 53 -19.97 10.22 3.62
C PHE A 53 -21.46 10.23 3.26
N ASN A 54 -22.30 9.82 4.22
CA ASN A 54 -23.74 9.86 4.03
C ASN A 54 -24.26 11.24 4.43
N ILE A 55 -24.73 12.01 3.45
CA ILE A 55 -25.21 13.39 3.66
C ILE A 55 -26.42 13.43 4.60
N THR A 56 -27.33 12.46 4.49
CA THR A 56 -28.55 12.43 5.30
C THR A 56 -28.25 12.16 6.77
N SER A 57 -27.44 11.15 7.06
CA SER A 57 -27.10 10.79 8.45
C SER A 57 -25.90 11.55 9.00
N GLN A 58 -25.14 12.23 8.12
CA GLN A 58 -23.88 12.91 8.45
C GLN A 58 -22.84 11.97 9.08
N LYS A 59 -22.78 10.74 8.59
CA LYS A 59 -21.86 9.71 9.09
C LYS A 59 -20.98 9.18 7.96
N VAL A 60 -19.80 8.73 8.34
CA VAL A 60 -18.86 8.05 7.43
C VAL A 60 -19.19 6.57 7.38
N LEU A 61 -19.29 6.02 6.17
CA LEU A 61 -19.47 4.59 5.98
C LEU A 61 -18.13 3.87 6.09
N SER A 62 -18.09 2.84 6.90
CA SER A 62 -16.94 1.95 6.99
C SER A 62 -17.38 0.51 6.72
N VAL A 63 -16.41 -0.35 6.42
CA VAL A 63 -16.64 -1.77 6.19
C VAL A 63 -16.01 -2.54 7.33
N ASN A 64 -16.79 -3.42 7.96
CA ASN A 64 -16.28 -4.33 8.99
C ASN A 64 -15.94 -5.66 8.33
N GLN A 65 -14.67 -6.04 8.32
CA GLN A 65 -14.19 -7.23 7.64
C GLN A 65 -13.26 -8.05 8.53
N PHE A 66 -13.27 -9.36 8.32
CA PHE A 66 -12.29 -10.23 8.92
C PHE A 66 -10.97 -10.13 8.16
N LYS A 67 -9.88 -9.80 8.87
CA LYS A 67 -8.54 -9.72 8.32
C LYS A 67 -7.62 -10.60 9.15
N TYR A 68 -7.19 -11.72 8.58
CA TYR A 68 -6.35 -12.69 9.27
C TYR A 68 -5.11 -12.08 9.95
N PRO A 69 -4.36 -11.17 9.29
CA PRO A 69 -3.17 -10.60 9.92
C PRO A 69 -3.44 -9.81 11.20
N THR A 70 -4.70 -9.43 11.47
CA THR A 70 -5.04 -8.69 12.70
C THR A 70 -5.44 -9.62 13.85
N LEU A 71 -5.59 -10.92 13.58
CA LEU A 71 -6.11 -11.87 14.56
C LEU A 71 -5.23 -12.00 15.81
N GLU A 72 -3.92 -11.88 15.65
CA GLU A 72 -2.96 -12.03 16.75
C GLU A 72 -3.14 -10.97 17.84
N LYS A 73 -3.45 -9.73 17.44
CA LYS A 73 -3.50 -8.58 18.36
C LYS A 73 -4.90 -8.06 18.62
N GLN A 74 -5.86 -8.47 17.80
CA GLN A 74 -7.25 -8.03 17.85
C GLN A 74 -8.16 -9.20 17.51
N PRO A 75 -9.49 -9.05 17.63
CA PRO A 75 -10.40 -10.16 17.32
C PRO A 75 -10.43 -10.57 15.83
N GLY A 76 -9.66 -9.92 14.97
CA GLY A 76 -9.60 -10.26 13.55
C GLY A 76 -10.62 -9.52 12.69
N TRP A 77 -11.61 -8.92 13.29
CA TRP A 77 -12.63 -8.11 12.59
C TRP A 77 -12.31 -6.64 12.80
N ILE A 78 -12.09 -5.91 11.72
CA ILE A 78 -11.69 -4.51 11.79
C ILE A 78 -12.62 -3.64 10.93
N ASP A 79 -12.74 -2.38 11.31
CA ASP A 79 -13.43 -1.37 10.51
C ASP A 79 -12.45 -0.68 9.60
N GLU A 80 -12.79 -0.57 8.33
CA GLU A 80 -11.93 0.00 7.31
C GLU A 80 -12.71 0.95 6.41
N VAL A 81 -11.98 1.81 5.71
CA VAL A 81 -12.55 2.57 4.60
C VAL A 81 -12.84 1.62 3.43
N VAL A 82 -13.76 2.02 2.56
CA VAL A 82 -14.05 1.26 1.35
C VAL A 82 -12.81 1.27 0.44
N ALA A 83 -12.35 0.10 0.05
CA ALA A 83 -11.13 -0.03 -0.76
C ALA A 83 -11.20 -1.26 -1.65
N GLY A 84 -10.42 -1.25 -2.72
CA GLY A 84 -10.30 -2.38 -3.64
C GLY A 84 -9.04 -2.28 -4.47
N ILE A 85 -8.63 -3.42 -5.05
CA ILE A 85 -7.47 -3.48 -5.92
C ILE A 85 -7.88 -3.05 -7.33
N LEU A 86 -7.06 -2.22 -7.98
CA LEU A 86 -7.27 -1.81 -9.36
C LEU A 86 -6.97 -2.97 -10.32
N GLU A 87 -7.87 -3.20 -11.27
CA GLU A 87 -7.62 -4.10 -12.37
C GLU A 87 -6.87 -3.38 -13.49
N ALA A 88 -6.22 -4.15 -14.37
CA ALA A 88 -5.45 -3.59 -15.47
C ALA A 88 -6.34 -2.69 -16.37
N GLY A 89 -5.90 -1.47 -16.62
CA GLY A 89 -6.62 -0.51 -17.45
C GLY A 89 -7.77 0.21 -16.75
N GLU A 90 -8.01 -0.09 -15.47
CA GLU A 90 -9.07 0.52 -14.69
C GLU A 90 -8.58 1.82 -14.05
N SER A 91 -9.38 2.88 -14.13
CA SER A 91 -9.07 4.12 -13.42
C SER A 91 -9.53 4.03 -11.96
N SER A 92 -8.91 4.79 -11.08
CA SER A 92 -9.29 4.82 -9.67
C SER A 92 -10.73 5.24 -9.46
N GLU A 93 -11.23 6.16 -10.25
CA GLU A 93 -12.62 6.63 -10.18
C GLU A 93 -13.61 5.53 -10.55
N VAL A 94 -13.32 4.77 -11.61
CA VAL A 94 -14.18 3.67 -12.08
C VAL A 94 -14.15 2.52 -11.06
N ALA A 95 -13.00 2.18 -10.54
CA ALA A 95 -12.85 1.07 -9.60
C ALA A 95 -13.66 1.27 -8.31
N ILE A 96 -13.78 2.51 -7.84
CA ILE A 96 -14.44 2.81 -6.58
C ILE A 96 -15.97 2.92 -6.70
N ARG A 97 -16.47 3.01 -7.90
CA ARG A 97 -17.91 3.01 -8.14
C ARG A 97 -18.45 1.58 -8.12
#